data_2367af4082c7161e7ea00635ee21272a
#
_entry.id   2367af4082c7161e7ea00635ee21272a
#
_cell.length_a   1.000
_cell.length_b   1.000
_cell.length_c   1.000
_cell.angle_alpha   90.00
_cell.angle_beta   90.00
_cell.angle_gamma   90.00
#
_symmetry.space_group_name_H-M   'P 1'
#
loop_
_entity.id
_entity.type
_entity.pdbx_description
1 polymer ?
#
loop_
_entity_poly.entity_id
_entity_poly.type
_entity_poly.pdbx_seq_one_letter_code
_entity_poly.pdbx_strand_id
1 'polypeptide(L)'
;IKFYIGNEINPNLKKFLDTNPMWKQFFSKNKDEFKNIRERLIEISHKLGISVTDYKKLVSRVQKGEKESRIAKKEMVEANLRLVISIAKKYTNRGLQFLDLIQEGNIGLMKAVDKFEYRRGYKFSTYATWWIRQAITRSIADQARTIRIPVHMIETINKIVRTQRLILSEFGREATPEELAQKLRMPLDKVRKVLKISKEPVSLEKPVGDEEDSSLGDFIEDTKAL
;
A
#
# COMPACT_ATOMS: atom_id res chain seq x y z
N ILE A 1 1.41 40.77 0.82
CA ILE A 1 1.97 39.78 1.77
C ILE A 1 3.50 39.91 1.86
N LYS A 2 4.27 39.91 0.73
CA LYS A 2 5.74 40.00 0.77
C LYS A 2 6.29 41.22 1.55
N PHE A 3 5.57 42.33 1.60
CA PHE A 3 5.99 43.57 2.26
C PHE A 3 5.62 43.65 3.74
N TYR A 4 4.78 42.74 4.24
CA TYR A 4 4.20 42.81 5.56
C TYR A 4 4.73 41.78 6.56
N ILE A 5 5.60 40.87 6.11
CA ILE A 5 6.06 39.70 6.88
C ILE A 5 7.46 39.94 7.51
N GLY A 6 7.88 41.16 7.71
CA GLY A 6 9.08 41.49 8.49
C GLY A 6 8.73 42.11 9.85
N ASN A 7 9.66 42.10 10.80
CA ASN A 7 9.50 42.81 12.10
C ASN A 7 9.30 44.29 11.89
N GLU A 8 9.70 44.84 10.75
CA GLU A 8 9.53 46.25 10.37
C GLU A 8 8.67 46.37 9.10
N ILE A 9 7.89 47.47 9.04
CA ILE A 9 7.13 47.80 7.84
C ILE A 9 8.14 48.19 6.75
N ASN A 10 8.24 47.36 5.69
CA ASN A 10 9.13 47.63 4.59
C ASN A 10 8.81 49.03 4.00
N PRO A 11 9.79 49.96 3.94
CA PRO A 11 9.55 51.32 3.42
C PRO A 11 8.99 51.37 2.00
N ASN A 12 9.19 50.31 1.24
CA ASN A 12 8.62 50.16 -0.10
C ASN A 12 7.10 49.86 -0.08
N LEU A 13 6.49 49.52 1.04
CA LEU A 13 5.04 49.27 1.12
C LEU A 13 4.24 50.56 0.80
N LYS A 14 4.66 51.74 1.32
CA LYS A 14 4.02 52.98 1.04
C LYS A 14 4.08 53.32 -0.48
N LYS A 15 5.26 53.18 -1.08
CA LYS A 15 5.42 53.39 -2.52
C LYS A 15 4.57 52.45 -3.36
N PHE A 16 4.48 51.16 -2.95
CA PHE A 16 3.64 50.17 -3.63
C PHE A 16 2.14 50.49 -3.51
N LEU A 17 1.66 50.91 -2.32
CA LEU A 17 0.26 51.27 -2.13
C LEU A 17 -0.12 52.55 -2.87
N ASP A 18 0.80 53.52 -2.97
CA ASP A 18 0.55 54.76 -3.71
C ASP A 18 0.49 54.53 -5.22
N THR A 19 1.20 53.52 -5.73
CA THR A 19 1.18 53.15 -7.13
C THR A 19 -0.05 52.32 -7.51
N ASN A 20 -0.73 51.68 -6.54
CA ASN A 20 -1.84 50.74 -6.78
C ASN A 20 -3.07 51.08 -5.93
N PRO A 21 -4.02 51.89 -6.42
CA PRO A 21 -5.17 52.40 -5.65
C PRO A 21 -6.09 51.27 -5.15
N MET A 22 -6.28 50.19 -5.91
CA MET A 22 -7.06 49.03 -5.45
C MET A 22 -6.45 48.37 -4.22
N TRP A 23 -5.13 48.20 -4.16
CA TRP A 23 -4.44 47.65 -2.99
C TRP A 23 -4.48 48.59 -1.78
N LYS A 24 -4.45 49.90 -2.04
CA LYS A 24 -4.59 50.93 -0.97
C LYS A 24 -5.97 50.87 -0.31
N GLN A 25 -7.04 50.73 -1.13
CA GLN A 25 -8.39 50.60 -0.63
C GLN A 25 -8.63 49.27 0.10
N PHE A 26 -8.11 48.15 -0.43
CA PHE A 26 -8.16 46.83 0.21
C PHE A 26 -7.41 46.83 1.55
N PHE A 27 -6.22 47.42 1.59
CA PHE A 27 -5.41 47.51 2.82
C PHE A 27 -6.06 48.39 3.90
N SER A 28 -6.66 49.54 3.53
CA SER A 28 -7.37 50.38 4.45
C SER A 28 -8.62 49.70 5.07
N LYS A 29 -9.33 48.93 4.24
CA LYS A 29 -10.53 48.19 4.69
C LYS A 29 -10.21 47.03 5.66
N ASN A 30 -9.08 46.38 5.48
CA ASN A 30 -8.70 45.20 6.29
C ASN A 30 -7.51 45.48 7.23
N LYS A 31 -7.32 46.69 7.63
CA LYS A 31 -6.15 47.12 8.46
C LYS A 31 -6.02 46.33 9.75
N ASP A 32 -7.13 46.12 10.45
CA ASP A 32 -7.14 45.40 11.73
C ASP A 32 -6.82 43.92 11.58
N GLU A 33 -7.30 43.29 10.52
CA GLU A 33 -6.94 41.90 10.21
C GLU A 33 -5.43 41.75 9.92
N PHE A 34 -4.87 42.68 9.17
CA PHE A 34 -3.42 42.67 8.89
C PHE A 34 -2.62 42.88 10.19
N LYS A 35 -3.10 43.72 11.09
CA LYS A 35 -2.47 43.94 12.39
C LYS A 35 -2.51 42.68 13.25
N ASN A 36 -3.66 42.03 13.35
CA ASN A 36 -3.83 40.78 14.08
C ASN A 36 -2.94 39.65 13.52
N ILE A 37 -2.87 39.50 12.19
CA ILE A 37 -1.97 38.52 11.54
C ILE A 37 -0.51 38.83 11.88
N ARG A 38 -0.11 40.07 11.88
CA ARG A 38 1.25 40.49 12.23
C ARG A 38 1.59 40.17 13.69
N GLU A 39 0.72 40.49 14.60
CA GLU A 39 0.91 40.20 16.04
C GLU A 39 1.06 38.71 16.28
N ARG A 40 0.22 37.87 15.64
CA ARG A 40 0.34 36.41 15.69
C ARG A 40 1.67 35.92 15.12
N LEU A 41 2.13 36.48 14.00
CA LEU A 41 3.43 36.11 13.41
C LEU A 41 4.61 36.45 14.30
N ILE A 42 4.55 37.62 15.00
CA ILE A 42 5.57 38.02 15.96
C ILE A 42 5.55 37.08 17.15
N GLU A 43 4.38 36.76 17.69
CA GLU A 43 4.23 35.83 18.82
C GLU A 43 4.81 34.42 18.45
N ILE A 44 4.50 33.91 17.29
CA ILE A 44 5.05 32.63 16.80
C ILE A 44 6.57 32.73 16.65
N SER A 45 7.08 33.82 16.08
CA SER A 45 8.52 34.05 15.93
C SER A 45 9.25 34.08 17.29
N HIS A 46 8.66 34.71 18.31
CA HIS A 46 9.18 34.67 19.65
C HIS A 46 9.18 33.28 20.29
N LYS A 47 8.09 32.54 20.11
CA LYS A 47 7.99 31.13 20.58
C LYS A 47 9.02 30.20 19.93
N LEU A 48 9.31 30.41 18.65
CA LEU A 48 10.27 29.59 17.89
C LEU A 48 11.73 30.05 18.04
N GLY A 49 11.98 31.28 18.59
CA GLY A 49 13.31 31.85 18.67
C GLY A 49 13.97 32.17 17.32
N ILE A 50 13.19 32.18 16.21
CA ILE A 50 13.70 32.37 14.84
C ILE A 50 12.93 33.51 14.16
N SER A 51 13.64 34.38 13.42
CA SER A 51 12.97 35.44 12.64
C SER A 51 12.04 34.86 11.57
N VAL A 52 10.93 35.54 11.26
CA VAL A 52 9.99 35.13 10.20
C VAL A 52 10.68 34.99 8.85
N THR A 53 11.69 35.83 8.57
CA THR A 53 12.48 35.78 7.34
C THR A 53 13.35 34.55 7.24
N ASP A 54 14.01 34.16 8.32
CA ASP A 54 14.87 32.97 8.35
C ASP A 54 14.03 31.69 8.35
N TYR A 55 12.90 31.69 9.07
CA TYR A 55 11.92 30.61 8.99
C TYR A 55 11.47 30.34 7.53
N LYS A 56 11.15 31.42 6.78
CA LYS A 56 10.78 31.26 5.36
C LYS A 56 11.90 30.71 4.50
N LYS A 57 13.14 31.14 4.71
CA LYS A 57 14.30 30.59 3.99
C LYS A 57 14.46 29.11 4.30
N LEU A 58 14.31 28.72 5.57
CA LEU A 58 14.39 27.34 6.02
C LEU A 58 13.29 26.48 5.37
N VAL A 59 12.03 26.93 5.45
CA VAL A 59 10.89 26.23 4.82
C VAL A 59 11.08 26.11 3.29
N SER A 60 11.53 27.18 2.61
CA SER A 60 11.81 27.12 1.18
C SER A 60 12.89 26.09 0.84
N ARG A 61 13.94 25.96 1.67
CA ARG A 61 15.00 24.96 1.49
C ARG A 61 14.47 23.54 1.68
N VAL A 62 13.65 23.32 2.71
CA VAL A 62 13.01 22.02 2.97
C VAL A 62 12.10 21.64 1.80
N GLN A 63 11.21 22.54 1.38
CA GLN A 63 10.29 22.29 0.26
C GLN A 63 11.01 22.00 -1.05
N LYS A 64 12.14 22.67 -1.29
CA LYS A 64 12.99 22.38 -2.47
C LYS A 64 13.56 20.96 -2.38
N GLY A 65 14.13 20.58 -1.24
CA GLY A 65 14.66 19.23 -1.02
C GLY A 65 13.60 18.14 -1.13
N GLU A 66 12.41 18.36 -0.55
CA GLU A 66 11.26 17.44 -0.68
C GLU A 66 10.80 17.27 -2.13
N LYS A 67 10.75 18.38 -2.88
CA LYS A 67 10.39 18.34 -4.32
C LYS A 67 11.40 17.54 -5.13
N GLU A 68 12.68 17.79 -4.95
CA GLU A 68 13.77 17.06 -5.63
C GLU A 68 13.74 15.57 -5.27
N SER A 69 13.57 15.23 -4.00
CA SER A 69 13.45 13.85 -3.53
C SER A 69 12.24 13.15 -4.15
N ARG A 70 11.08 13.82 -4.23
CA ARG A 70 9.86 13.28 -4.83
C ARG A 70 10.03 12.99 -6.32
N ILE A 71 10.68 13.90 -7.05
CA ILE A 71 10.97 13.71 -8.48
C ILE A 71 11.89 12.50 -8.68
N ALA A 72 13.00 12.42 -7.94
CA ALA A 72 13.94 11.32 -8.05
C ALA A 72 13.30 9.96 -7.69
N LYS A 73 12.46 9.89 -6.65
CA LYS A 73 11.70 8.68 -6.30
C LYS A 73 10.74 8.28 -7.42
N LYS A 74 10.02 9.24 -8.02
CA LYS A 74 9.11 8.99 -9.13
C LYS A 74 9.85 8.40 -10.33
N GLU A 75 10.95 9.00 -10.75
CA GLU A 75 11.79 8.51 -11.85
C GLU A 75 12.31 7.09 -11.58
N MET A 76 12.74 6.83 -10.34
CA MET A 76 13.21 5.51 -9.94
C MET A 76 12.12 4.44 -9.99
N VAL A 77 10.87 4.78 -9.61
CA VAL A 77 9.72 3.87 -9.73
C VAL A 77 9.41 3.62 -11.21
N GLU A 78 9.27 4.67 -12.02
CA GLU A 78 8.92 4.57 -13.43
C GLU A 78 9.91 3.72 -14.24
N ALA A 79 11.20 3.89 -13.99
CA ALA A 79 12.26 3.10 -14.62
C ALA A 79 12.19 1.60 -14.29
N ASN A 80 11.53 1.19 -13.18
CA ASN A 80 11.47 -0.19 -12.70
C ASN A 80 10.09 -0.85 -12.82
N LEU A 81 9.09 -0.21 -13.46
CA LEU A 81 7.76 -0.79 -13.65
C LEU A 81 7.78 -2.12 -14.42
N ARG A 82 8.69 -2.26 -15.40
CA ARG A 82 8.87 -3.51 -16.15
C ARG A 82 9.31 -4.68 -15.26
N LEU A 83 10.08 -4.42 -14.22
CA LEU A 83 10.48 -5.43 -13.24
C LEU A 83 9.25 -5.96 -12.50
N VAL A 84 8.33 -5.10 -12.08
CA VAL A 84 7.08 -5.50 -11.42
C VAL A 84 6.28 -6.44 -12.32
N ILE A 85 6.08 -6.06 -13.59
CA ILE A 85 5.32 -6.87 -14.56
C ILE A 85 5.95 -8.26 -14.72
N SER A 86 7.28 -8.34 -14.83
CA SER A 86 8.00 -9.62 -14.99
C SER A 86 7.83 -10.55 -13.79
N ILE A 87 7.73 -9.97 -12.58
CA ILE A 87 7.50 -10.72 -11.35
C ILE A 87 6.03 -11.12 -11.24
N ALA A 88 5.09 -10.19 -11.48
CA ALA A 88 3.65 -10.42 -11.39
C ALA A 88 3.18 -11.55 -12.33
N LYS A 89 3.76 -11.67 -13.54
CA LYS A 89 3.48 -12.76 -14.47
C LYS A 89 3.65 -14.16 -13.87
N LYS A 90 4.53 -14.35 -12.88
CA LYS A 90 4.74 -15.64 -12.21
C LYS A 90 3.66 -15.98 -11.17
N TYR A 91 2.78 -15.05 -10.88
CA TYR A 91 1.70 -15.17 -9.88
C TYR A 91 0.30 -15.12 -10.46
N THR A 92 0.18 -15.14 -11.79
CA THR A 92 -1.12 -15.26 -12.49
C THR A 92 -1.84 -16.57 -12.14
N ASN A 93 -3.15 -16.57 -12.27
CA ASN A 93 -4.03 -17.72 -11.98
C ASN A 93 -3.98 -18.20 -10.52
N ARG A 94 -3.79 -17.29 -9.57
CA ARG A 94 -3.77 -17.58 -8.14
C ARG A 94 -4.88 -16.85 -7.37
N GLY A 95 -6.00 -16.53 -8.03
CA GLY A 95 -7.18 -15.93 -7.41
C GLY A 95 -7.26 -14.41 -7.48
N LEU A 96 -6.22 -13.71 -7.99
CA LEU A 96 -6.26 -12.29 -8.29
C LEU A 96 -6.07 -12.03 -9.78
N GLN A 97 -6.68 -10.97 -10.28
CA GLN A 97 -6.49 -10.51 -11.65
C GLN A 97 -5.06 -9.97 -11.85
N PHE A 98 -4.56 -10.09 -13.09
CA PHE A 98 -3.19 -9.69 -13.40
C PHE A 98 -2.91 -8.20 -13.12
N LEU A 99 -3.87 -7.33 -13.38
CA LEU A 99 -3.74 -5.89 -13.10
C LEU A 99 -3.62 -5.60 -11.59
N ASP A 100 -4.37 -6.33 -10.76
CA ASP A 100 -4.30 -6.18 -9.30
C ASP A 100 -2.93 -6.63 -8.77
N LEU A 101 -2.38 -7.73 -9.33
CA LEU A 101 -1.03 -8.17 -8.99
C LEU A 101 0.04 -7.13 -9.34
N ILE A 102 -0.13 -6.42 -10.49
CA ILE A 102 0.77 -5.33 -10.88
C ILE A 102 0.64 -4.17 -9.88
N GLN A 103 -0.57 -3.78 -9.49
CA GLN A 103 -0.77 -2.66 -8.56
C GLN A 103 -0.18 -2.97 -7.18
N GLU A 104 -0.43 -4.15 -6.65
CA GLU A 104 0.17 -4.58 -5.39
C GLU A 104 1.71 -4.66 -5.49
N GLY A 105 2.21 -5.14 -6.63
CA GLY A 105 3.64 -5.13 -6.93
C GLY A 105 4.23 -3.70 -6.98
N ASN A 106 3.50 -2.74 -7.54
CA ASN A 106 3.91 -1.32 -7.57
C ASN A 106 3.96 -0.73 -6.15
N ILE A 107 3.02 -1.08 -5.28
CA ILE A 107 3.07 -0.69 -3.85
C ILE A 107 4.34 -1.25 -3.19
N GLY A 108 4.68 -2.50 -3.49
CA GLY A 108 5.94 -3.10 -3.04
C GLY A 108 7.17 -2.38 -3.58
N LEU A 109 7.17 -2.01 -4.86
CA LEU A 109 8.25 -1.24 -5.50
C LEU A 109 8.42 0.14 -4.85
N MET A 110 7.34 0.89 -4.60
CA MET A 110 7.39 2.18 -3.92
C MET A 110 8.01 2.07 -2.52
N LYS A 111 7.63 1.04 -1.75
CA LYS A 111 8.25 0.76 -0.44
C LYS A 111 9.73 0.43 -0.56
N ALA A 112 10.14 -0.27 -1.62
CA ALA A 112 11.54 -0.55 -1.89
C ALA A 112 12.33 0.72 -2.19
N VAL A 113 11.80 1.63 -3.02
CA VAL A 113 12.43 2.93 -3.34
C VAL A 113 12.61 3.78 -2.09
N ASP A 114 11.59 3.81 -1.21
CA ASP A 114 11.65 4.61 0.02
C ASP A 114 12.71 4.12 1.02
N LYS A 115 12.98 2.82 1.04
CA LYS A 115 13.88 2.18 2.02
C LYS A 115 15.24 1.78 1.43
N PHE A 116 15.49 2.06 0.16
CA PHE A 116 16.72 1.66 -0.49
C PHE A 116 17.90 2.54 -0.06
N GLU A 117 18.96 1.90 0.41
CA GLU A 117 20.21 2.52 0.81
C GLU A 117 21.32 2.15 -0.19
N TYR A 118 21.60 3.01 -1.16
CA TYR A 118 22.60 2.75 -2.23
C TYR A 118 24.01 2.53 -1.68
N ARG A 119 24.32 3.09 -0.51
CA ARG A 119 25.63 2.97 0.15
C ARG A 119 26.00 1.55 0.55
N ARG A 120 25.00 0.65 0.64
CA ARG A 120 25.25 -0.78 0.95
C ARG A 120 25.81 -1.57 -0.23
N GLY A 121 25.96 -0.99 -1.43
CA GLY A 121 26.61 -1.60 -2.59
C GLY A 121 25.77 -2.65 -3.35
N TYR A 122 24.56 -2.98 -2.91
CA TYR A 122 23.70 -3.92 -3.61
C TYR A 122 22.95 -3.27 -4.76
N LYS A 123 22.69 -4.04 -5.83
CA LYS A 123 21.85 -3.59 -6.94
C LYS A 123 20.41 -3.38 -6.45
N PHE A 124 19.78 -2.27 -6.86
CA PHE A 124 18.41 -1.96 -6.49
C PHE A 124 17.42 -3.09 -6.85
N SER A 125 17.55 -3.71 -8.04
CA SER A 125 16.69 -4.78 -8.50
C SER A 125 16.64 -5.98 -7.54
N THR A 126 17.76 -6.34 -6.90
CA THR A 126 17.82 -7.41 -5.91
C THR A 126 16.97 -7.10 -4.68
N TYR A 127 17.09 -5.88 -4.18
CA TYR A 127 16.30 -5.41 -3.03
C TYR A 127 14.81 -5.24 -3.37
N ALA A 128 14.51 -4.61 -4.50
CA ALA A 128 13.14 -4.37 -4.97
C ALA A 128 12.39 -5.68 -5.23
N THR A 129 13.04 -6.71 -5.80
CA THR A 129 12.43 -8.01 -6.06
C THR A 129 11.86 -8.64 -4.79
N TRP A 130 12.53 -8.50 -3.66
CA TRP A 130 12.02 -9.02 -2.38
C TRP A 130 10.74 -8.29 -1.94
N TRP A 131 10.72 -6.96 -2.01
CA TRP A 131 9.55 -6.16 -1.61
C TRP A 131 8.35 -6.36 -2.54
N ILE A 132 8.61 -6.43 -3.86
CA ILE A 132 7.58 -6.68 -4.87
C ILE A 132 6.96 -8.07 -4.63
N ARG A 133 7.79 -9.09 -4.46
CA ARG A 133 7.32 -10.46 -4.20
C ARG A 133 6.52 -10.55 -2.90
N GLN A 134 7.00 -9.91 -1.84
CA GLN A 134 6.33 -9.88 -0.54
C GLN A 134 4.95 -9.21 -0.64
N ALA A 135 4.84 -8.07 -1.34
CA ALA A 135 3.58 -7.37 -1.54
C ALA A 135 2.57 -8.24 -2.31
N ILE A 136 2.97 -8.79 -3.44
CA ILE A 136 2.12 -9.67 -4.27
C ILE A 136 1.67 -10.91 -3.49
N THR A 137 2.59 -11.60 -2.81
CA THR A 137 2.25 -12.83 -2.07
C THR A 137 1.30 -12.54 -0.92
N ARG A 138 1.49 -11.41 -0.22
CA ARG A 138 0.62 -10.98 0.86
C ARG A 138 -0.78 -10.61 0.35
N SER A 139 -0.86 -9.89 -0.77
CA SER A 139 -2.13 -9.52 -1.38
C SER A 139 -2.92 -10.76 -1.84
N ILE A 140 -2.27 -11.74 -2.47
CA ILE A 140 -2.90 -13.03 -2.80
C ILE A 140 -3.44 -13.71 -1.54
N ALA A 141 -2.66 -13.75 -0.46
CA ALA A 141 -3.11 -14.35 0.78
C ALA A 141 -4.32 -13.63 1.38
N ASP A 142 -4.36 -12.30 1.28
CA ASP A 142 -5.41 -11.49 1.90
C ASP A 142 -6.70 -11.41 1.08
N GLN A 143 -6.65 -11.52 -0.25
CA GLN A 143 -7.76 -11.15 -1.15
C GLN A 143 -8.16 -12.25 -2.16
N ALA A 144 -7.35 -13.29 -2.38
CA ALA A 144 -7.61 -14.26 -3.44
C ALA A 144 -8.81 -15.19 -3.17
N ARG A 145 -9.29 -15.28 -1.92
CA ARG A 145 -10.38 -16.19 -1.54
C ARG A 145 -11.68 -15.44 -1.31
N THR A 146 -12.79 -15.98 -1.79
CA THR A 146 -14.15 -15.46 -1.53
C THR A 146 -14.43 -15.37 -0.04
N ILE A 147 -14.05 -16.38 0.73
CA ILE A 147 -14.09 -16.35 2.20
C ILE A 147 -12.66 -16.08 2.68
N ARG A 148 -12.44 -14.88 3.23
CA ARG A 148 -11.13 -14.46 3.70
C ARG A 148 -10.59 -15.38 4.80
N ILE A 149 -9.35 -15.83 4.66
CA ILE A 149 -8.62 -16.62 5.64
C ILE A 149 -7.41 -15.82 6.14
N PRO A 150 -7.12 -15.81 7.46
CA PRO A 150 -5.94 -15.14 8.01
C PRO A 150 -4.63 -15.66 7.39
N VAL A 151 -3.63 -14.78 7.19
CA VAL A 151 -2.35 -15.10 6.51
C VAL A 151 -1.64 -16.30 7.15
N HIS A 152 -1.58 -16.37 8.49
CA HIS A 152 -0.93 -17.50 9.21
C HIS A 152 -1.59 -18.86 8.94
N MET A 153 -2.90 -18.87 8.67
CA MET A 153 -3.60 -20.10 8.28
C MET A 153 -3.28 -20.49 6.84
N ILE A 154 -3.13 -19.54 5.93
CA ILE A 154 -2.71 -19.79 4.54
C ILE A 154 -1.28 -20.33 4.52
N GLU A 155 -0.39 -19.80 5.35
CA GLU A 155 0.97 -20.35 5.51
C GLU A 155 0.93 -21.81 6.00
N THR A 156 0.02 -22.12 6.91
CA THR A 156 -0.17 -23.49 7.41
C THR A 156 -0.72 -24.40 6.31
N ILE A 157 -1.72 -23.95 5.54
CA ILE A 157 -2.25 -24.67 4.38
C ILE A 157 -1.12 -24.94 3.37
N ASN A 158 -0.31 -23.94 3.03
CA ASN A 158 0.81 -24.09 2.11
C ASN A 158 1.86 -25.12 2.59
N LYS A 159 2.13 -25.17 3.92
CA LYS A 159 3.01 -26.19 4.51
C LYS A 159 2.42 -27.58 4.33
N ILE A 160 1.12 -27.76 4.62
CA ILE A 160 0.43 -29.04 4.45
C ILE A 160 0.47 -29.48 2.99
N VAL A 161 0.10 -28.61 2.05
CA VAL A 161 0.09 -28.94 0.60
C VAL A 161 1.49 -29.30 0.10
N ARG A 162 2.54 -28.60 0.55
CA ARG A 162 3.92 -28.98 0.21
C ARG A 162 4.28 -30.35 0.74
N THR A 163 3.91 -30.66 1.98
CA THR A 163 4.20 -31.96 2.60
C THR A 163 3.41 -33.08 1.91
N GLN A 164 2.15 -32.86 1.52
CA GLN A 164 1.36 -33.79 0.71
C GLN A 164 2.06 -34.12 -0.61
N ARG A 165 2.53 -33.09 -1.33
CA ARG A 165 3.25 -33.29 -2.60
C ARG A 165 4.54 -34.08 -2.42
N LEU A 166 5.27 -33.85 -1.31
CA LEU A 166 6.48 -34.60 -1.00
C LEU A 166 6.16 -36.07 -0.75
N ILE A 167 5.13 -36.38 0.04
CA ILE A 167 4.71 -37.75 0.34
C ILE A 167 4.21 -38.43 -0.94
N LEU A 168 3.44 -37.74 -1.77
CA LEU A 168 2.99 -38.26 -3.07
C LEU A 168 4.18 -38.59 -3.97
N SER A 169 5.22 -37.75 -3.99
CA SER A 169 6.43 -37.99 -4.79
C SER A 169 7.29 -39.15 -4.25
N GLU A 170 7.33 -39.34 -2.90
CA GLU A 170 8.11 -40.39 -2.24
C GLU A 170 7.42 -41.76 -2.32
N PHE A 171 6.09 -41.81 -2.10
CA PHE A 171 5.34 -43.04 -1.88
C PHE A 171 4.31 -43.34 -3.00
N GLY A 172 4.09 -42.43 -3.95
CA GLY A 172 3.12 -42.62 -5.06
C GLY A 172 1.66 -42.60 -4.62
N ARG A 173 1.34 -42.26 -3.36
CA ARG A 173 -0.03 -42.19 -2.80
C ARG A 173 -0.26 -40.90 -2.05
N GLU A 174 -1.53 -40.53 -1.86
CA GLU A 174 -1.90 -39.38 -1.03
C GLU A 174 -1.54 -39.62 0.45
N ALA A 175 -1.15 -38.52 1.10
CA ALA A 175 -0.80 -38.54 2.51
C ALA A 175 -2.03 -38.62 3.42
N THR A 176 -2.00 -39.46 4.42
CA THR A 176 -3.04 -39.46 5.46
C THR A 176 -2.89 -38.29 6.43
N PRO A 177 -3.98 -37.82 7.06
CA PRO A 177 -3.89 -36.73 8.04
C PRO A 177 -2.93 -37.05 9.21
N GLU A 178 -2.81 -38.30 9.59
CA GLU A 178 -1.92 -38.80 10.63
C GLU A 178 -0.44 -38.66 10.25
N GLU A 179 -0.09 -39.01 8.99
CA GLU A 179 1.26 -38.86 8.45
C GLU A 179 1.66 -37.37 8.34
N LEU A 180 0.70 -36.52 7.92
CA LEU A 180 0.90 -35.08 7.88
C LEU A 180 1.14 -34.50 9.27
N ALA A 181 0.36 -34.91 10.26
CA ALA A 181 0.49 -34.49 11.66
C ALA A 181 1.86 -34.85 12.21
N GLN A 182 2.34 -36.07 11.95
CA GLN A 182 3.64 -36.53 12.37
C GLN A 182 4.78 -35.78 11.69
N LYS A 183 4.74 -35.64 10.33
CA LYS A 183 5.81 -34.98 9.55
C LYS A 183 5.90 -33.48 9.83
N LEU A 184 4.76 -32.82 10.12
CA LEU A 184 4.67 -31.39 10.46
C LEU A 184 4.76 -31.10 11.97
N ARG A 185 4.78 -32.12 12.82
CA ARG A 185 4.77 -32.01 14.28
C ARG A 185 3.60 -31.15 14.79
N MET A 186 2.40 -31.41 14.26
CA MET A 186 1.19 -30.67 14.58
C MET A 186 0.11 -31.63 15.15
N PRO A 187 -0.78 -31.13 16.01
CA PRO A 187 -1.93 -31.96 16.49
C PRO A 187 -2.80 -32.40 15.30
N LEU A 188 -3.25 -33.65 15.32
CA LEU A 188 -4.08 -34.26 14.26
C LEU A 188 -5.37 -33.44 14.02
N ASP A 189 -6.04 -33.01 15.09
CA ASP A 189 -7.27 -32.21 14.99
C ASP A 189 -7.03 -30.87 14.24
N LYS A 190 -5.86 -30.25 14.45
CA LYS A 190 -5.49 -29.03 13.75
C LYS A 190 -5.30 -29.30 12.26
N VAL A 191 -4.66 -30.41 11.88
CA VAL A 191 -4.48 -30.78 10.48
C VAL A 191 -5.84 -31.03 9.81
N ARG A 192 -6.74 -31.77 10.44
CA ARG A 192 -8.10 -32.04 9.95
C ARG A 192 -8.89 -30.74 9.75
N LYS A 193 -8.86 -29.82 10.74
CA LYS A 193 -9.51 -28.50 10.63
C LYS A 193 -8.96 -27.68 9.48
N VAL A 194 -7.63 -27.63 9.30
CA VAL A 194 -6.98 -26.88 8.22
C VAL A 194 -7.32 -27.45 6.86
N LEU A 195 -7.35 -28.78 6.70
CA LEU A 195 -7.76 -29.43 5.45
C LEU A 195 -9.23 -29.11 5.09
N LYS A 196 -10.13 -29.03 6.10
CA LYS A 196 -11.52 -28.64 5.87
C LYS A 196 -11.64 -27.17 5.41
N ILE A 197 -10.89 -26.26 6.03
CA ILE A 197 -10.89 -24.81 5.68
C ILE A 197 -10.22 -24.56 4.33
N SER A 198 -9.28 -25.43 3.92
CA SER A 198 -8.53 -25.28 2.67
C SER A 198 -9.40 -25.39 1.42
N LYS A 199 -10.57 -26.04 1.50
CA LYS A 199 -11.49 -26.21 0.37
C LYS A 199 -12.04 -24.85 -0.09
N GLU A 200 -12.20 -24.71 -1.41
CA GLU A 200 -12.83 -23.52 -2.01
C GLU A 200 -14.34 -23.74 -2.11
N PRO A 201 -15.15 -22.67 -1.96
CA PRO A 201 -16.59 -22.75 -2.16
C PRO A 201 -16.91 -23.05 -3.62
N VAL A 202 -17.98 -23.79 -3.85
CA VAL A 202 -18.52 -24.11 -5.18
C VAL A 202 -19.67 -23.15 -5.47
N SER A 203 -19.79 -22.69 -6.73
CA SER A 203 -20.92 -21.85 -7.15
C SER A 203 -22.21 -22.64 -7.15
N LEU A 204 -23.30 -22.02 -6.66
CA LEU A 204 -24.65 -22.59 -6.74
C LEU A 204 -25.21 -22.59 -8.16
N GLU A 205 -24.69 -21.72 -9.02
CA GLU A 205 -25.07 -21.63 -10.44
C GLU A 205 -24.34 -22.65 -11.31
N LYS A 206 -23.54 -23.54 -10.70
CA LYS A 206 -22.83 -24.58 -11.47
C LYS A 206 -23.85 -25.54 -12.07
N PRO A 207 -23.85 -25.73 -13.43
CA PRO A 207 -24.75 -26.67 -14.06
C PRO A 207 -24.47 -28.09 -13.58
N VAL A 208 -25.54 -28.86 -13.39
CA VAL A 208 -25.50 -30.27 -12.95
C VAL A 208 -26.21 -31.13 -13.99
N GLY A 209 -25.49 -32.08 -14.58
CA GLY A 209 -25.97 -32.95 -15.66
C GLY A 209 -25.64 -32.42 -17.06
N ASP A 210 -26.17 -33.11 -18.10
CA ASP A 210 -25.96 -32.77 -19.51
C ASP A 210 -26.95 -31.73 -20.04
N GLU A 211 -28.00 -31.42 -19.27
CA GLU A 211 -29.01 -30.40 -19.59
C GLU A 211 -28.66 -29.08 -18.89
N GLU A 212 -28.58 -27.98 -19.67
CA GLU A 212 -28.20 -26.64 -19.18
C GLU A 212 -29.22 -26.00 -18.22
N ASP A 213 -30.38 -26.63 -18.05
CA ASP A 213 -31.52 -26.02 -17.31
C ASP A 213 -31.49 -26.25 -15.78
N SER A 214 -30.59 -27.10 -15.25
CA SER A 214 -30.53 -27.39 -13.79
C SER A 214 -29.22 -26.96 -13.18
N SER A 215 -29.30 -26.18 -12.09
CA SER A 215 -28.16 -25.68 -11.32
C SER A 215 -27.99 -26.44 -10.00
N LEU A 216 -26.78 -26.41 -9.42
CA LEU A 216 -26.50 -27.02 -8.13
C LEU A 216 -27.44 -26.46 -7.02
N GLY A 217 -27.86 -25.19 -7.14
CA GLY A 217 -28.77 -24.54 -6.21
C GLY A 217 -30.13 -25.19 -6.11
N ASP A 218 -30.64 -25.77 -7.23
CA ASP A 218 -31.96 -26.39 -7.31
C ASP A 218 -32.05 -27.72 -6.54
N PHE A 219 -30.90 -28.33 -6.25
CA PHE A 219 -30.80 -29.59 -5.48
C PHE A 219 -30.58 -29.40 -3.97
N ILE A 220 -30.49 -28.13 -3.52
CA ILE A 220 -30.28 -27.83 -2.10
C ILE A 220 -31.61 -27.67 -1.41
N GLU A 221 -31.91 -28.55 -0.46
CA GLU A 221 -33.12 -28.55 0.34
C GLU A 221 -33.17 -27.35 1.31
N ASP A 222 -34.32 -26.66 1.38
CA ASP A 222 -34.57 -25.63 2.37
C ASP A 222 -35.04 -26.26 3.69
N THR A 223 -34.13 -26.44 4.62
CA THR A 223 -34.38 -27.04 5.93
C THR A 223 -35.19 -26.14 6.87
N LYS A 224 -35.51 -24.89 6.47
CA LYS A 224 -36.32 -23.94 7.27
C LYS A 224 -37.75 -23.79 6.78
N ALA A 225 -38.12 -24.43 5.71
CA ALA A 225 -39.45 -24.36 5.11
C ALA A 225 -40.48 -25.30 5.80
N LEU A 226 -40.25 -25.72 7.04
CA LEU A 226 -41.17 -26.48 7.90
C LEU A 226 -41.81 -25.57 8.92
#